data_a6cb1342e14f42fe300bc7ca59464fd3
#
_entry.id   a6cb1342e14f42fe300bc7ca59464fd3
#
_cell.length_a   1.000
_cell.length_b   1.000
_cell.length_c   1.000
_cell.angle_alpha   90.00
_cell.angle_beta   90.00
_cell.angle_gamma   90.00
#
_symmetry.space_group_name_H-M   'P 1'
#
loop_
_entity.id
_entity.type
_entity.pdbx_description
1 polymer ?
#
loop_
_entity_poly.entity_id
_entity_poly.type
_entity_poly.pdbx_seq_one_letter_code
_entity_poly.pdbx_strand_id
1 'polypeptide(L)'
;MRPVRQVQVRAVHAGIEQGKAPRDTHPENLVSVRRLRTKGNPFWYEVYSGSNLIIFGHTPGKLPRQRRIDGKLVALGIDTGCVYGGKLTAYSPELDEFVQVPAKAAYAKV
;
A
#
# COMPACT_ATOMS: atom_id res chain seq x y z
N MET A 1 -26.81 8.82 7.55
CA MET A 1 -25.77 7.78 7.76
C MET A 1 -25.24 7.29 6.42
N ARG A 2 -23.93 7.26 6.26
CA ARG A 2 -23.32 6.77 5.04
C ARG A 2 -23.27 5.23 5.07
N PRO A 3 -23.68 4.54 3.99
CA PRO A 3 -23.60 3.08 3.98
C PRO A 3 -22.16 2.59 4.03
N VAL A 4 -21.97 1.47 4.70
CA VAL A 4 -20.67 0.78 4.77
C VAL A 4 -20.50 -0.05 3.50
N ARG A 5 -19.36 0.10 2.84
CA ARG A 5 -19.04 -0.67 1.65
C ARG A 5 -18.48 -2.04 2.04
N GLN A 6 -18.76 -3.04 1.21
CA GLN A 6 -18.06 -4.32 1.30
C GLN A 6 -16.89 -4.29 0.32
N VAL A 7 -15.68 -4.44 0.86
CA VAL A 7 -14.45 -4.37 0.08
C VAL A 7 -13.62 -5.61 0.36
N GLN A 8 -13.16 -6.27 -0.71
CA GLN A 8 -12.21 -7.37 -0.59
C GLN A 8 -10.81 -6.81 -0.41
N VAL A 9 -10.23 -7.02 0.76
CA VAL A 9 -8.92 -6.46 1.12
C VAL A 9 -7.94 -7.60 1.38
N ARG A 10 -6.72 -7.42 0.87
CA ARG A 10 -5.57 -8.26 1.22
C ARG A 10 -4.47 -7.35 1.75
N ALA A 11 -4.00 -7.63 2.94
CA ALA A 11 -2.90 -6.88 3.54
C ALA A 11 -1.61 -7.68 3.37
N VAL A 12 -0.56 -7.03 2.88
CA VAL A 12 0.77 -7.60 2.76
C VAL A 12 1.78 -6.61 3.34
N HIS A 13 2.96 -7.10 3.76
CA HIS A 13 3.96 -6.19 4.30
C HIS A 13 4.49 -5.24 3.22
N ALA A 14 5.00 -5.75 2.11
CA ALA A 14 5.65 -4.96 1.07
C ALA A 14 4.90 -4.94 -0.27
N GLY A 15 4.54 -6.08 -0.80
CA GLY A 15 3.87 -6.14 -2.10
C GLY A 15 3.79 -7.55 -2.67
N ILE A 16 3.50 -7.62 -3.96
CA ILE A 16 3.32 -8.89 -4.67
C ILE A 16 4.12 -8.91 -5.97
N GLU A 17 4.30 -10.10 -6.53
CA GLU A 17 4.89 -10.28 -7.86
C GLU A 17 3.89 -9.93 -8.94
N GLN A 18 4.38 -9.44 -10.06
CA GLN A 18 3.53 -9.06 -11.19
C GLN A 18 2.70 -10.23 -11.69
N GLY A 19 1.40 -9.99 -11.87
CA GLY A 19 0.48 -11.02 -12.39
C GLY A 19 0.12 -12.11 -11.40
N LYS A 20 0.50 -11.97 -10.13
CA LYS A 20 0.22 -12.98 -9.12
C LYS A 20 -0.62 -12.43 -7.97
N ALA A 21 -1.38 -13.31 -7.33
CA ALA A 21 -2.07 -13.00 -6.08
C ALA A 21 -1.07 -13.07 -4.91
N PRO A 22 -1.41 -12.50 -3.74
CA PRO A 22 -0.53 -12.62 -2.57
C PRO A 22 -0.14 -14.05 -2.23
N ARG A 23 -1.10 -14.97 -2.27
CA ARG A 23 -0.83 -16.40 -1.95
C ARG A 23 0.14 -17.09 -2.92
N ASP A 24 0.29 -16.56 -4.14
CA ASP A 24 1.14 -17.12 -5.18
C ASP A 24 2.49 -16.39 -5.26
N THR A 25 2.68 -15.35 -4.46
CA THR A 25 3.92 -14.58 -4.38
C THR A 25 4.89 -15.26 -3.41
N HIS A 26 6.18 -15.34 -3.80
CA HIS A 26 7.20 -15.90 -2.92
C HIS A 26 7.27 -15.08 -1.62
N PRO A 27 7.38 -15.75 -0.45
CA PRO A 27 7.39 -15.03 0.84
C PRO A 27 8.43 -13.91 0.95
N GLU A 28 9.62 -14.08 0.37
CA GLU A 28 10.63 -13.03 0.38
C GLU A 28 10.14 -11.76 -0.30
N ASN A 29 9.40 -11.89 -1.39
CA ASN A 29 8.87 -10.73 -2.11
C ASN A 29 7.70 -10.10 -1.37
N LEU A 30 6.87 -10.90 -0.69
CA LEU A 30 5.80 -10.34 0.15
C LEU A 30 6.32 -9.35 1.19
N VAL A 31 7.54 -9.53 1.67
CA VAL A 31 8.10 -8.71 2.74
C VAL A 31 9.16 -7.72 2.29
N SER A 32 9.59 -7.75 1.01
CA SER A 32 10.72 -6.93 0.58
C SER A 32 10.54 -6.19 -0.74
N VAL A 33 9.58 -6.56 -1.58
CA VAL A 33 9.48 -5.97 -2.91
C VAL A 33 9.10 -4.49 -2.84
N ARG A 34 9.75 -3.67 -3.64
CA ARG A 34 9.40 -2.28 -3.88
C ARG A 34 9.22 -2.06 -5.37
N ARG A 35 10.30 -2.20 -6.13
CA ARG A 35 10.28 -2.08 -7.59
C ARG A 35 10.43 -3.44 -8.23
N LEU A 36 9.78 -3.62 -9.37
CA LEU A 36 9.90 -4.84 -10.16
C LEU A 36 11.17 -4.77 -11.00
N ARG A 37 11.76 -5.94 -11.28
CA ARG A 37 12.96 -6.07 -12.14
C ARG A 37 12.54 -6.25 -13.59
N THR A 38 11.65 -5.39 -14.07
CA THR A 38 11.15 -5.39 -15.42
C THR A 38 11.51 -4.06 -16.08
N LYS A 39 11.21 -3.93 -17.37
CA LYS A 39 11.52 -2.71 -18.12
C LYS A 39 10.90 -1.50 -17.42
N GLY A 40 11.68 -0.44 -17.21
CA GLY A 40 11.25 0.76 -16.53
C GLY A 40 11.33 0.68 -15.01
N ASN A 41 11.61 -0.49 -14.46
CA ASN A 41 11.79 -0.70 -13.02
C ASN A 41 10.69 -0.02 -12.18
N PRO A 42 9.38 -0.29 -12.48
CA PRO A 42 8.28 0.39 -11.79
C PRO A 42 8.11 -0.12 -10.36
N PHE A 43 7.48 0.69 -9.51
CA PHE A 43 6.96 0.15 -8.27
C PHE A 43 5.93 -0.92 -8.61
N TRP A 44 5.87 -1.99 -7.80
CA TRP A 44 4.99 -3.14 -8.09
C TRP A 44 3.53 -2.72 -8.24
N TYR A 45 3.05 -1.76 -7.43
CA TYR A 45 1.65 -1.35 -7.45
C TYR A 45 1.29 -0.54 -8.69
N GLU A 46 2.27 0.09 -9.34
CA GLU A 46 2.01 0.87 -10.56
C GLU A 46 1.53 0.01 -11.73
N VAL A 47 1.83 -1.28 -11.70
CA VAL A 47 1.42 -2.22 -12.75
C VAL A 47 0.44 -3.28 -12.25
N TYR A 48 -0.01 -3.16 -11.00
CA TYR A 48 -0.98 -4.09 -10.46
C TYR A 48 -2.34 -3.90 -11.16
N SER A 49 -2.93 -5.01 -11.61
CA SER A 49 -4.20 -5.01 -12.36
C SER A 49 -5.24 -5.95 -11.77
N GLY A 50 -5.03 -6.43 -10.55
CA GLY A 50 -6.00 -7.27 -9.86
C GLY A 50 -7.21 -6.48 -9.39
N SER A 51 -8.25 -7.18 -8.96
CA SER A 51 -9.52 -6.58 -8.53
C SER A 51 -9.62 -6.38 -7.02
N ASN A 52 -8.84 -7.12 -6.23
CA ASN A 52 -8.83 -6.96 -4.78
C ASN A 52 -7.97 -5.77 -4.38
N LEU A 53 -8.39 -5.04 -3.34
CA LEU A 53 -7.58 -3.99 -2.78
C LEU A 53 -6.41 -4.60 -2.00
N ILE A 54 -5.18 -4.27 -2.39
CA ILE A 54 -3.97 -4.65 -1.68
C ILE A 54 -3.51 -3.46 -0.84
N ILE A 55 -3.42 -3.64 0.47
CA ILE A 55 -2.88 -2.63 1.38
C ILE A 55 -1.50 -3.07 1.82
N PHE A 56 -0.51 -2.18 1.72
CA PHE A 56 0.89 -2.50 1.98
C PHE A 56 1.60 -1.38 2.72
N GLY A 57 2.77 -1.70 3.26
CA GLY A 57 3.70 -0.75 3.87
C GLY A 57 5.07 -0.85 3.24
N HIS A 58 6.13 -0.78 4.04
CA HIS A 58 7.53 -1.02 3.68
C HIS A 58 8.16 0.06 2.78
N THR A 59 7.41 0.66 1.88
CA THR A 59 7.91 1.70 0.97
C THR A 59 7.37 3.04 1.43
N PRO A 60 8.19 3.85 2.14
CA PRO A 60 7.68 5.10 2.70
C PRO A 60 7.41 6.15 1.61
N GLY A 61 6.48 7.02 1.89
CA GLY A 61 6.15 8.16 1.06
C GLY A 61 5.60 9.29 1.90
N LYS A 62 5.59 10.51 1.37
CA LYS A 62 5.00 11.66 2.07
C LYS A 62 3.49 11.58 2.13
N LEU A 63 2.89 10.99 1.11
CA LEU A 63 1.46 10.75 0.99
C LEU A 63 1.21 9.26 0.80
N PRO A 64 0.01 8.76 1.11
CA PRO A 64 -0.34 7.38 0.78
C PRO A 64 -0.13 7.12 -0.71
N ARG A 65 0.46 5.97 -1.04
CA ARG A 65 0.68 5.57 -2.43
C ARG A 65 -0.58 4.89 -2.92
N GLN A 66 -1.15 5.38 -4.02
CA GLN A 66 -2.44 4.89 -4.51
C GLN A 66 -2.35 4.43 -5.95
N ARG A 67 -3.00 3.31 -6.24
CA ARG A 67 -3.27 2.85 -7.60
C ARG A 67 -4.79 2.72 -7.75
N ARG A 68 -5.34 3.44 -8.72
CA ARG A 68 -6.77 3.33 -9.04
C ARG A 68 -6.94 2.84 -10.46
N ILE A 69 -7.94 2.00 -10.65
CA ILE A 69 -8.34 1.52 -11.98
C ILE A 69 -9.83 1.84 -12.11
N ASP A 70 -10.18 2.63 -13.11
CA ASP A 70 -11.57 3.10 -13.34
C ASP A 70 -12.17 3.72 -12.08
N GLY A 71 -11.37 4.54 -11.39
CA GLY A 71 -11.79 5.22 -10.16
C GLY A 71 -11.79 4.37 -8.90
N LYS A 72 -11.59 3.07 -9.03
CA LYS A 72 -11.59 2.14 -7.89
C LYS A 72 -10.16 1.99 -7.34
N LEU A 73 -10.00 2.14 -6.03
CA LEU A 73 -8.72 1.92 -5.37
C LEU A 73 -8.40 0.43 -5.34
N VAL A 74 -7.26 0.04 -5.92
CA VAL A 74 -6.84 -1.36 -5.99
C VAL A 74 -5.51 -1.62 -5.29
N ALA A 75 -4.71 -0.60 -5.03
CA ALA A 75 -3.51 -0.74 -4.22
C ALA A 75 -3.30 0.52 -3.39
N LEU A 76 -2.93 0.36 -2.13
CA LEU A 76 -2.76 1.47 -1.20
C LEU A 76 -1.58 1.19 -0.28
N GLY A 77 -0.55 2.03 -0.39
CA GLY A 77 0.58 2.04 0.53
C GLY A 77 0.32 3.06 1.64
N ILE A 78 0.31 2.60 2.88
CA ILE A 78 -0.01 3.45 4.03
C ILE A 78 1.21 3.79 4.89
N ASP A 79 2.42 3.44 4.45
CA ASP A 79 3.64 3.88 5.13
C ASP A 79 3.93 5.33 4.74
N THR A 80 3.57 6.25 5.59
CA THR A 80 3.80 7.69 5.36
C THR A 80 4.96 8.21 6.22
N GLY A 81 5.90 7.31 6.54
CA GLY A 81 7.19 7.69 7.12
C GLY A 81 7.15 8.06 8.59
N CYS A 82 6.20 7.51 9.36
CA CYS A 82 6.06 7.87 10.78
C CYS A 82 7.38 7.70 11.55
N VAL A 83 8.10 6.60 11.32
CA VAL A 83 9.36 6.32 12.00
C VAL A 83 10.45 7.36 11.66
N TYR A 84 10.33 8.02 10.53
CA TYR A 84 11.27 9.06 10.07
C TYR A 84 10.78 10.48 10.39
N GLY A 85 9.75 10.64 11.22
CA GLY A 85 9.20 11.93 11.55
C GLY A 85 8.04 12.38 10.68
N GLY A 86 7.53 11.51 9.84
CA GLY A 86 6.36 11.79 9.01
C GLY A 86 5.05 11.57 9.76
N LYS A 87 4.13 10.83 9.17
CA LYS A 87 2.81 10.59 9.74
C LYS A 87 2.51 9.11 9.85
N LEU A 88 1.72 8.75 10.85
CA LEU A 88 1.07 7.45 10.91
C LEU A 88 -0.26 7.56 10.18
N THR A 89 -0.48 6.69 9.20
CA THR A 89 -1.68 6.71 8.36
C THR A 89 -2.51 5.46 8.58
N ALA A 90 -3.80 5.64 8.79
CA ALA A 90 -4.78 4.57 8.83
C ALA A 90 -5.81 4.79 7.72
N TYR A 91 -6.39 3.70 7.25
CA TYR A 91 -7.40 3.75 6.20
C TYR A 91 -8.53 2.79 6.52
N SER A 92 -9.78 3.26 6.38
CA SER A 92 -10.97 2.44 6.48
C SER A 92 -11.48 2.10 5.07
N PRO A 93 -11.33 0.86 4.60
CA PRO A 93 -11.84 0.48 3.28
C PRO A 93 -13.37 0.62 3.16
N GLU A 94 -14.08 0.32 4.23
CA GLU A 94 -15.54 0.36 4.25
C GLU A 94 -16.07 1.77 4.08
N LEU A 95 -15.37 2.77 4.66
CA LEU A 95 -15.79 4.17 4.64
C LEU A 95 -15.02 4.99 3.62
N ASP A 96 -13.97 4.42 3.03
CA ASP A 96 -13.05 5.15 2.13
C ASP A 96 -12.51 6.42 2.79
N GLU A 97 -12.05 6.30 4.03
CA GLU A 97 -11.56 7.42 4.82
C GLU A 97 -10.15 7.17 5.34
N PHE A 98 -9.36 8.24 5.37
CA PHE A 98 -8.01 8.25 5.94
C PHE A 98 -8.00 9.00 7.25
N VAL A 99 -7.17 8.53 8.19
CA VAL A 99 -6.82 9.25 9.40
C VAL A 99 -5.31 9.31 9.48
N GLN A 100 -4.77 10.50 9.73
CA GLN A 100 -3.32 10.69 9.85
C GLN A 100 -2.99 11.38 11.15
N VAL A 101 -1.91 10.92 11.79
CA VAL A 101 -1.39 11.51 13.03
C VAL A 101 0.08 11.81 12.82
N PRO A 102 0.53 13.06 13.05
CA PRO A 102 1.94 13.39 12.94
C PRO A 102 2.78 12.63 13.96
N ALA A 103 3.98 12.19 13.57
CA ALA A 103 4.94 11.62 14.51
C ALA A 103 5.40 12.68 15.49
N LYS A 104 5.67 12.26 16.74
CA LYS A 104 6.19 13.17 17.77
C LYS A 104 7.67 13.46 17.58
N ALA A 105 8.39 12.57 16.89
CA ALA A 105 9.82 12.68 16.65
C ALA A 105 10.20 11.82 15.46
N ALA A 106 11.39 12.03 14.91
CA ALA A 106 11.99 11.10 13.96
C ALA A 106 12.75 10.04 14.76
N TYR A 107 12.29 8.81 14.68
CA TYR A 107 12.85 7.70 15.46
C TYR A 107 13.96 6.97 14.71
N ALA A 108 14.09 7.19 13.42
CA ALA A 108 15.12 6.65 12.56
C ALA A 108 15.48 7.66 11.49
N LYS A 109 16.67 7.50 10.89
CA LYS A 109 17.09 8.30 9.74
C LYS A 109 16.79 7.54 8.46
N VAL A 110 16.41 8.28 7.45
CA VAL A 110 16.18 7.72 6.12
C VAL A 110 17.51 7.25 5.51
#